data_1d752046572cc288508d7dffad46f0cb
#
_entry.id   1d752046572cc288508d7dffad46f0cb
#
_cell.length_a   1.000
_cell.length_b   1.000
_cell.length_c   1.000
_cell.angle_alpha   90.00
_cell.angle_beta   90.00
_cell.angle_gamma   90.00
#
_symmetry.space_group_name_H-M   'P 1'
#
loop_
_entity.id
_entity.type
_entity.pdbx_description
1 polymer ?
#
loop_
_entity_poly.entity_id
_entity_poly.type
_entity_poly.pdbx_seq_one_letter_code
_entity_poly.pdbx_strand_id
1 'polypeptide(L)'
;VIGVKVQAEAKPEPLPVVLLDNQTFQGKVGYLAYQVVSVGQDPITLALLELGFVEGLRTRDSLPTVTTLTSPTNVTGRLYRKSMNPLSSELMPEMGEGIRVQNLNISELNELLNVELMPAVLQPDNLENWAYPFPWNPLPLTSAKHFGYAVQWFVMAGVFLLLTMVVCIRWFRKAVSQGGEA
;
A
#
# COMPACT_ATOMS: atom_id res chain seq x y z
N VAL A 1 -1.93 3.97 14.93
CA VAL A 1 -2.91 2.96 15.38
C VAL A 1 -3.18 2.08 14.17
N ILE A 2 -2.76 0.82 14.20
CA ILE A 2 -2.95 -0.12 13.10
C ILE A 2 -4.08 -1.06 13.47
N GLY A 3 -5.19 -1.01 12.72
CA GLY A 3 -6.21 -2.04 12.76
C GLY A 3 -7.21 -2.02 13.93
N VAL A 4 -7.46 -0.86 14.54
CA VAL A 4 -8.55 -0.76 15.52
C VAL A 4 -9.88 -0.95 14.79
N LYS A 5 -10.65 -1.96 15.17
CA LYS A 5 -12.00 -2.16 14.66
C LYS A 5 -12.93 -1.05 15.18
N VAL A 6 -13.70 -0.52 14.26
CA VAL A 6 -14.66 0.54 14.53
C VAL A 6 -15.97 0.27 13.78
N GLN A 7 -17.04 0.80 14.32
CA GLN A 7 -18.33 0.87 13.65
C GLN A 7 -18.81 2.31 13.72
N ALA A 8 -19.16 2.89 12.58
CA ALA A 8 -19.63 4.27 12.51
C ALA A 8 -20.62 4.45 11.36
N GLU A 9 -21.54 5.38 11.51
CA GLU A 9 -22.31 5.90 10.40
C GLU A 9 -21.45 6.90 9.63
N ALA A 10 -21.12 6.59 8.39
CA ALA A 10 -20.37 7.44 7.48
C ALA A 10 -21.34 8.25 6.62
N LYS A 11 -21.29 9.57 6.75
CA LYS A 11 -22.11 10.49 5.94
C LYS A 11 -21.21 11.13 4.88
N PRO A 12 -21.55 11.00 3.59
CA PRO A 12 -20.75 11.55 2.52
C PRO A 12 -20.70 13.09 2.57
N GLU A 13 -19.50 13.65 2.41
CA GLU A 13 -19.28 15.08 2.30
C GLU A 13 -19.16 15.49 0.82
N PRO A 14 -19.59 16.71 0.45
CA PRO A 14 -19.55 17.21 -0.93
C PRO A 14 -18.12 17.67 -1.32
N LEU A 15 -17.15 16.80 -1.13
CA LEU A 15 -15.75 17.02 -1.44
C LEU A 15 -15.28 16.08 -2.55
N PRO A 16 -14.27 16.46 -3.35
CA PRO A 16 -13.77 15.62 -4.42
C PRO A 16 -13.21 14.29 -3.90
N VAL A 17 -13.35 13.25 -4.73
CA VAL A 17 -12.75 11.94 -4.46
C VAL A 17 -11.22 12.05 -4.56
N VAL A 18 -10.51 11.42 -3.64
CA VAL A 18 -9.05 11.34 -3.64
C VAL A 18 -8.62 9.98 -4.19
N LEU A 19 -7.76 9.99 -5.19
CA LEU A 19 -7.26 8.81 -5.89
C LEU A 19 -5.76 8.67 -5.64
N LEU A 20 -5.39 7.72 -4.80
CA LEU A 20 -3.99 7.40 -4.55
C LEU A 20 -3.45 6.56 -5.69
N ASP A 21 -2.49 7.13 -6.43
CA ASP A 21 -1.89 6.54 -7.63
C ASP A 21 -0.94 5.36 -7.32
N ASN A 22 -0.50 4.70 -8.39
CA ASN A 22 0.49 3.62 -8.36
C ASN A 22 0.10 2.42 -7.47
N GLN A 23 -1.18 2.12 -7.38
CA GLN A 23 -1.66 0.93 -6.68
C GLN A 23 -1.76 -0.26 -7.63
N THR A 24 -1.52 -1.45 -7.11
CA THR A 24 -1.64 -2.68 -7.88
C THR A 24 -2.53 -3.68 -7.16
N PHE A 25 -3.45 -4.27 -7.89
CA PHE A 25 -4.31 -5.33 -7.39
C PHE A 25 -4.51 -6.40 -8.47
N GLN A 26 -4.23 -7.66 -8.16
CA GLN A 26 -4.34 -8.81 -9.08
C GLN A 26 -3.65 -8.60 -10.44
N GLY A 27 -2.48 -7.94 -10.43
CA GLY A 27 -1.69 -7.66 -11.63
C GLY A 27 -2.16 -6.46 -12.46
N LYS A 28 -3.22 -5.77 -12.05
CA LYS A 28 -3.71 -4.54 -12.67
C LYS A 28 -3.17 -3.33 -11.93
N VAL A 29 -2.88 -2.27 -12.68
CA VAL A 29 -2.45 -0.97 -12.14
C VAL A 29 -3.66 -0.05 -12.06
N GLY A 30 -3.74 0.74 -11.00
CA GLY A 30 -4.86 1.66 -10.77
C GLY A 30 -4.67 2.50 -9.52
N TYR A 31 -5.75 2.78 -8.85
CA TYR A 31 -5.85 3.71 -7.74
C TYR A 31 -6.53 3.07 -6.54
N LEU A 32 -6.18 3.51 -5.32
CA LEU A 32 -7.08 3.39 -4.19
C LEU A 32 -7.90 4.66 -4.10
N ALA A 33 -9.21 4.51 -4.14
CA ALA A 33 -10.14 5.62 -4.07
C ALA A 33 -10.56 5.89 -2.62
N TYR A 34 -10.68 7.17 -2.27
CA TYR A 34 -11.10 7.64 -0.96
C TYR A 34 -12.16 8.72 -1.10
N GLN A 35 -13.15 8.70 -0.23
CA GLN A 35 -14.18 9.72 -0.09
C GLN A 35 -14.07 10.35 1.29
N VAL A 36 -14.23 11.66 1.37
CA VAL A 36 -14.38 12.33 2.67
C VAL A 36 -15.77 12.07 3.19
N VAL A 37 -15.83 11.63 4.42
CA VAL A 37 -17.08 11.38 5.15
C VAL A 37 -17.01 12.00 6.53
N SER A 38 -18.17 12.42 7.06
CA SER A 38 -18.28 12.75 8.46
C SER A 38 -18.71 11.52 9.26
N VAL A 39 -18.09 11.32 10.43
CA VAL A 39 -18.37 10.22 11.34
C VAL A 39 -18.56 10.75 12.76
N GLY A 40 -19.32 10.02 13.59
CA GLY A 40 -19.65 10.43 14.95
C GLY A 40 -20.84 11.38 15.01
N GLN A 41 -21.29 11.68 16.21
CA GLN A 41 -22.41 12.59 16.47
C GLN A 41 -21.97 13.84 17.21
N ASP A 42 -21.08 13.66 18.21
CA ASP A 42 -20.55 14.75 19.01
C ASP A 42 -19.20 14.32 19.64
N PRO A 43 -18.05 14.87 19.23
CA PRO A 43 -17.90 15.78 18.07
C PRO A 43 -17.98 15.05 16.72
N ILE A 44 -18.47 15.73 15.69
CA ILE A 44 -18.38 15.28 14.32
C ILE A 44 -16.93 15.33 13.87
N THR A 45 -16.45 14.25 13.29
CA THR A 45 -15.07 14.13 12.82
C THR A 45 -15.07 13.80 11.34
N LEU A 46 -14.24 14.50 10.55
CA LEU A 46 -14.05 14.16 9.14
C LEU A 46 -12.99 13.07 9.01
N ALA A 47 -13.28 12.11 8.16
CA ALA A 47 -12.42 10.97 7.88
C ALA A 47 -12.34 10.66 6.38
N LEU A 48 -11.23 10.06 5.95
CA LEU A 48 -11.17 9.41 4.66
C LEU A 48 -11.73 7.99 4.77
N LEU A 49 -12.78 7.70 4.00
CA LEU A 49 -13.30 6.36 3.81
C LEU A 49 -12.65 5.75 2.55
N GLU A 50 -11.99 4.60 2.69
CA GLU A 50 -11.48 3.85 1.56
C GLU A 50 -12.64 3.21 0.80
N LEU A 51 -12.79 3.57 -0.47
CA LEU A 51 -13.81 3.01 -1.36
C LEU A 51 -13.34 1.72 -2.04
N GLY A 52 -12.04 1.45 -2.07
CA GLY A 52 -11.43 0.28 -2.66
C GLY A 52 -10.58 0.57 -3.90
N PHE A 53 -10.18 -0.50 -4.60
CA PHE A 53 -9.31 -0.39 -5.78
C PHE A 53 -10.12 -0.12 -7.03
N VAL A 54 -9.71 0.92 -7.76
CA VAL A 54 -10.26 1.31 -9.06
C VAL A 54 -9.19 1.11 -10.12
N GLU A 55 -9.50 0.30 -11.15
CA GLU A 55 -8.56 0.05 -12.25
C GLU A 55 -8.30 1.34 -13.03
N GLY A 56 -7.04 1.61 -13.36
CA GLY A 56 -6.64 2.76 -14.16
C GLY A 56 -7.11 2.62 -15.62
N LEU A 57 -7.35 3.75 -16.24
CA LEU A 57 -7.63 3.80 -17.68
C LEU A 57 -6.34 3.51 -18.49
N ARG A 58 -6.50 3.19 -19.78
CA ARG A 58 -5.36 2.93 -20.67
C ARG A 58 -4.45 4.15 -20.85
N THR A 59 -5.02 5.34 -20.77
CA THR A 59 -4.30 6.61 -20.79
C THR A 59 -4.32 7.23 -19.40
N ARG A 60 -3.24 7.94 -19.05
CA ARG A 60 -3.14 8.64 -17.76
C ARG A 60 -3.73 10.06 -17.78
N ASP A 61 -4.20 10.50 -18.94
CA ASP A 61 -4.70 11.87 -19.16
C ASP A 61 -6.07 12.10 -18.51
N SER A 62 -6.79 11.04 -18.19
CA SER A 62 -8.10 11.10 -17.54
C SER A 62 -8.16 10.17 -16.33
N LEU A 63 -8.91 10.57 -15.32
CA LEU A 63 -9.18 9.76 -14.14
C LEU A 63 -10.41 8.87 -14.38
N PRO A 64 -10.44 7.66 -13.80
CA PRO A 64 -11.62 6.83 -13.87
C PRO A 64 -12.76 7.44 -13.05
N THR A 65 -13.99 7.34 -13.54
CA THR A 65 -15.18 7.68 -12.75
C THR A 65 -15.31 6.74 -11.56
N VAL A 66 -15.48 7.29 -10.37
CA VAL A 66 -15.56 6.54 -9.12
C VAL A 66 -16.97 6.55 -8.58
N THR A 67 -17.51 5.36 -8.27
CA THR A 67 -18.75 5.24 -7.52
C THR A 67 -18.51 5.62 -6.06
N THR A 68 -19.32 6.53 -5.53
CA THR A 68 -19.21 7.06 -4.16
C THR A 68 -20.44 6.70 -3.34
N LEU A 69 -20.34 6.80 -2.03
CA LEU A 69 -21.52 6.80 -1.17
C LEU A 69 -22.33 8.06 -1.46
N THR A 70 -23.62 7.90 -1.62
CA THR A 70 -24.57 9.00 -1.88
C THR A 70 -25.51 9.27 -0.70
N SER A 71 -25.51 8.39 0.30
CA SER A 71 -26.34 8.48 1.50
C SER A 71 -25.57 7.99 2.72
N PRO A 72 -25.98 8.37 3.93
CA PRO A 72 -25.43 7.86 5.17
C PRO A 72 -25.44 6.33 5.19
N THR A 73 -24.32 5.73 5.51
CA THR A 73 -24.11 4.28 5.48
C THR A 73 -23.41 3.81 6.75
N ASN A 74 -23.92 2.75 7.37
CA ASN A 74 -23.24 2.12 8.49
C ASN A 74 -22.05 1.32 7.99
N VAL A 75 -20.86 1.72 8.43
CA VAL A 75 -19.59 1.11 8.06
C VAL A 75 -19.01 0.41 9.28
N THR A 76 -18.76 -0.90 9.13
CA THR A 76 -17.92 -1.66 10.03
C THR A 76 -16.58 -1.86 9.35
N GLY A 77 -15.50 -1.54 10.04
CA GLY A 77 -14.17 -1.60 9.43
C GLY A 77 -13.08 -1.37 10.47
N ARG A 78 -11.98 -0.87 10.00
CA ARG A 78 -10.82 -0.58 10.85
C ARG A 78 -10.21 0.77 10.51
N LEU A 79 -9.69 1.44 11.54
CA LEU A 79 -8.86 2.61 11.36
C LEU A 79 -7.43 2.17 11.15
N TYR A 80 -6.79 2.65 10.10
CA TYR A 80 -5.37 2.44 9.85
C TYR A 80 -4.68 3.72 9.36
N ARG A 81 -3.38 3.80 9.60
CA ARG A 81 -2.55 4.84 9.03
C ARG A 81 -1.74 4.22 7.90
N LYS A 82 -1.93 4.70 6.68
CA LYS A 82 -1.12 4.26 5.56
C LYS A 82 0.31 4.76 5.76
N SER A 83 1.26 3.86 5.66
CA SER A 83 2.68 4.21 5.67
C SER A 83 3.00 5.06 4.45
N MET A 84 3.57 6.24 4.66
CA MET A 84 4.09 7.06 3.57
C MET A 84 5.35 6.43 2.99
N ASN A 85 5.61 6.70 1.70
CA ASN A 85 6.86 6.30 1.09
C ASN A 85 8.04 7.01 1.79
N PRO A 86 9.04 6.29 2.31
CA PRO A 86 10.19 6.91 2.98
C PRO A 86 11.01 7.85 2.07
N LEU A 87 10.93 7.66 0.74
CA LEU A 87 11.67 8.44 -0.25
C LEU A 87 10.93 9.68 -0.76
N SER A 88 9.61 9.72 -0.54
CA SER A 88 8.78 10.86 -0.94
C SER A 88 7.52 10.85 -0.10
N SER A 89 7.29 11.90 0.66
CA SER A 89 6.09 12.05 1.51
C SER A 89 5.13 13.12 0.98
N GLU A 90 5.49 13.81 -0.09
CA GLU A 90 4.69 14.88 -0.67
C GLU A 90 3.41 14.35 -1.30
N LEU A 91 2.30 15.06 -1.13
CA LEU A 91 1.00 14.73 -1.68
C LEU A 91 1.01 14.69 -3.21
N MET A 92 1.72 15.64 -3.83
CA MET A 92 1.81 15.83 -5.30
C MET A 92 0.43 15.76 -5.96
N PRO A 93 -0.48 16.72 -5.66
CA PRO A 93 -1.86 16.65 -6.11
C PRO A 93 -1.98 17.06 -7.58
N GLU A 94 -2.76 16.30 -8.34
CA GLU A 94 -3.18 16.64 -9.70
C GLU A 94 -4.70 16.73 -9.72
N MET A 95 -5.22 17.90 -10.08
CA MET A 95 -6.65 18.22 -10.08
C MET A 95 -7.32 17.75 -11.37
N GLY A 96 -8.51 17.14 -11.24
CA GLY A 96 -9.32 16.68 -12.37
C GLY A 96 -10.76 16.46 -11.93
N GLU A 97 -11.45 15.44 -12.43
CA GLU A 97 -12.76 15.00 -11.91
C GLU A 97 -12.70 14.48 -10.47
N GLY A 98 -11.48 14.24 -9.98
CA GLY A 98 -11.09 13.97 -8.61
C GLY A 98 -9.69 14.52 -8.38
N ILE A 99 -9.09 14.21 -7.24
CA ILE A 99 -7.74 14.60 -6.89
C ILE A 99 -6.84 13.37 -6.94
N ARG A 100 -5.94 13.29 -7.93
CA ARG A 100 -4.91 12.27 -7.98
C ARG A 100 -3.75 12.68 -7.08
N VAL A 101 -3.29 11.77 -6.22
CA VAL A 101 -2.19 11.99 -5.28
C VAL A 101 -1.18 10.84 -5.35
N GLN A 102 0.10 11.14 -5.16
CA GLN A 102 1.15 10.11 -5.14
C GLN A 102 1.33 9.49 -3.75
N ASN A 103 1.07 10.25 -2.71
CA ASN A 103 1.12 9.81 -1.32
C ASN A 103 -0.09 10.33 -0.55
N LEU A 104 -0.51 9.60 0.47
CA LEU A 104 -1.62 10.01 1.32
C LEU A 104 -1.08 10.82 2.52
N ASN A 105 -0.61 12.03 2.23
CA ASN A 105 -0.20 13.00 3.24
C ASN A 105 -1.43 13.76 3.75
N ILE A 106 -1.94 13.37 4.92
CA ILE A 106 -3.18 13.93 5.47
C ILE A 106 -3.01 15.42 5.81
N SER A 107 -1.83 15.87 6.23
CA SER A 107 -1.60 17.27 6.56
C SER A 107 -1.71 18.17 5.33
N GLU A 108 -1.03 17.80 4.24
CA GLU A 108 -1.11 18.54 2.98
C GLU A 108 -2.52 18.44 2.34
N LEU A 109 -3.19 17.29 2.52
CA LEU A 109 -4.56 17.11 2.04
C LEU A 109 -5.56 18.00 2.80
N ASN A 110 -5.35 18.19 4.11
CA ASN A 110 -6.15 19.12 4.93
C ASN A 110 -6.03 20.55 4.42
N GLU A 111 -4.79 20.97 4.11
CA GLU A 111 -4.54 22.30 3.55
C GLU A 111 -5.21 22.45 2.16
N LEU A 112 -5.07 21.45 1.29
CA LEU A 112 -5.64 21.46 -0.05
C LEU A 112 -7.17 21.51 -0.04
N LEU A 113 -7.81 20.74 0.83
CA LEU A 113 -9.29 20.66 0.93
C LEU A 113 -9.88 21.71 1.89
N ASN A 114 -9.03 22.43 2.63
CA ASN A 114 -9.41 23.36 3.70
C ASN A 114 -10.35 22.70 4.75
N VAL A 115 -9.97 21.52 5.21
CA VAL A 115 -10.68 20.72 6.23
C VAL A 115 -9.71 20.13 7.24
N GLU A 116 -10.22 19.61 8.35
CA GLU A 116 -9.44 18.87 9.34
C GLU A 116 -9.87 17.40 9.34
N LEU A 117 -9.12 16.56 8.65
CA LEU A 117 -9.32 15.10 8.60
C LEU A 117 -8.64 14.43 9.78
N MET A 118 -9.24 13.39 10.31
CA MET A 118 -8.55 12.53 11.27
C MET A 118 -7.30 11.92 10.65
N PRO A 119 -6.19 11.74 11.40
CA PRO A 119 -4.93 11.24 10.88
C PRO A 119 -4.93 9.71 10.65
N ALA A 120 -6.06 9.18 10.23
CA ALA A 120 -6.27 7.77 9.93
C ALA A 120 -7.34 7.62 8.84
N VAL A 121 -7.28 6.50 8.13
CA VAL A 121 -8.24 6.12 7.09
C VAL A 121 -9.19 5.08 7.68
N LEU A 122 -10.47 5.22 7.38
CA LEU A 122 -11.48 4.21 7.67
C LEU A 122 -11.52 3.22 6.49
N GLN A 123 -11.05 2.00 6.73
CA GLN A 123 -11.13 0.92 5.77
C GLN A 123 -12.30 0.01 6.14
N PRO A 124 -13.33 -0.10 5.30
CA PRO A 124 -14.44 -0.99 5.56
C PRO A 124 -14.03 -2.45 5.42
N ASP A 125 -14.59 -3.31 6.26
CA ASP A 125 -14.46 -4.76 6.12
C ASP A 125 -15.28 -5.25 4.93
N ASN A 126 -16.47 -4.68 4.75
CA ASN A 126 -17.37 -4.93 3.63
C ASN A 126 -18.35 -3.76 3.49
N LEU A 127 -18.69 -3.42 2.24
CA LEU A 127 -19.82 -2.55 1.90
C LEU A 127 -20.79 -3.36 1.03
N GLU A 128 -22.05 -3.43 1.41
CA GLU A 128 -23.04 -4.20 0.68
C GLU A 128 -23.20 -3.72 -0.76
N ASN A 129 -23.21 -4.64 -1.72
CA ASN A 129 -23.31 -4.37 -3.16
C ASN A 129 -22.29 -3.36 -3.70
N TRP A 130 -21.08 -3.36 -3.13
CA TRP A 130 -20.06 -2.39 -3.47
C TRP A 130 -19.29 -2.79 -4.75
N ALA A 131 -18.99 -1.79 -5.57
CA ALA A 131 -18.40 -2.00 -6.89
C ALA A 131 -16.90 -2.37 -6.87
N TYR A 132 -16.17 -1.99 -5.82
CA TYR A 132 -14.71 -2.08 -5.80
C TYR A 132 -14.20 -3.09 -4.79
N PRO A 133 -13.16 -3.87 -5.14
CA PRO A 133 -12.50 -4.76 -4.21
C PRO A 133 -11.63 -3.96 -3.21
N PHE A 134 -11.53 -4.49 -1.99
CA PHE A 134 -10.63 -3.96 -0.96
C PHE A 134 -9.33 -4.76 -0.97
N PRO A 135 -8.21 -4.20 -1.48
CA PRO A 135 -6.95 -4.93 -1.63
C PRO A 135 -6.17 -5.03 -0.32
N TRP A 136 -6.87 -5.15 0.81
CA TRP A 136 -6.19 -5.25 2.09
C TRP A 136 -5.51 -6.61 2.25
N ASN A 137 -4.18 -6.60 2.40
CA ASN A 137 -3.40 -7.77 2.75
C ASN A 137 -2.63 -7.47 4.05
N PRO A 138 -2.97 -8.14 5.18
CA PRO A 138 -2.30 -7.92 6.45
C PRO A 138 -0.82 -8.32 6.42
N LEU A 139 -0.46 -9.19 5.48
CA LEU A 139 0.91 -9.69 5.31
C LEU A 139 1.47 -9.22 3.97
N PRO A 140 2.44 -8.28 3.96
CA PRO A 140 3.03 -7.74 2.74
C PRO A 140 3.73 -8.81 1.89
N LEU A 141 4.19 -9.89 2.53
CA LEU A 141 4.82 -11.02 1.86
C LEU A 141 4.08 -12.32 2.19
N THR A 142 3.68 -13.05 1.16
CA THR A 142 3.09 -14.37 1.31
C THR A 142 4.14 -15.40 1.75
N SER A 143 3.74 -16.48 2.42
CA SER A 143 4.63 -17.59 2.79
C SER A 143 5.39 -18.17 1.59
N ALA A 144 4.76 -18.21 0.41
CA ALA A 144 5.40 -18.65 -0.83
C ALA A 144 6.57 -17.74 -1.25
N LYS A 145 6.46 -16.42 -1.09
CA LYS A 145 7.56 -15.48 -1.35
C LYS A 145 8.70 -15.65 -0.34
N HIS A 146 8.39 -15.83 0.94
CA HIS A 146 9.40 -16.13 1.96
C HIS A 146 10.15 -17.41 1.66
N PHE A 147 9.44 -18.47 1.25
CA PHE A 147 10.07 -19.72 0.83
C PHE A 147 10.96 -19.53 -0.39
N GLY A 148 10.51 -18.80 -1.41
CA GLY A 148 11.31 -18.47 -2.59
C GLY A 148 12.62 -17.77 -2.24
N TYR A 149 12.59 -16.76 -1.36
CA TYR A 149 13.79 -16.09 -0.87
C TYR A 149 14.70 -17.04 -0.09
N ALA A 150 14.14 -17.89 0.76
CA ALA A 150 14.94 -18.87 1.51
C ALA A 150 15.70 -19.80 0.55
N VAL A 151 15.04 -20.37 -0.46
CA VAL A 151 15.68 -21.20 -1.48
C VAL A 151 16.81 -20.45 -2.18
N GLN A 152 16.56 -19.20 -2.60
CA GLN A 152 17.58 -18.36 -3.24
C GLN A 152 18.84 -18.18 -2.37
N TRP A 153 18.66 -17.88 -1.09
CA TRP A 153 19.77 -17.71 -0.15
C TRP A 153 20.55 -19.00 0.07
N PHE A 154 19.88 -20.15 0.21
CA PHE A 154 20.53 -21.44 0.36
C PHE A 154 21.31 -21.86 -0.88
N VAL A 155 20.77 -21.60 -2.08
CA VAL A 155 21.47 -21.85 -3.35
C VAL A 155 22.73 -20.99 -3.44
N MET A 156 22.65 -19.69 -3.15
CA MET A 156 23.84 -18.81 -3.14
C MET A 156 24.87 -19.25 -2.11
N ALA A 157 24.47 -19.63 -0.91
CA ALA A 157 25.36 -20.14 0.12
C ALA A 157 26.07 -21.43 -0.34
N GLY A 158 25.33 -22.36 -0.97
CA GLY A 158 25.88 -23.59 -1.52
C GLY A 158 26.94 -23.33 -2.62
N VAL A 159 26.63 -22.44 -3.56
CA VAL A 159 27.60 -22.04 -4.61
C VAL A 159 28.84 -21.42 -4.00
N PHE A 160 28.68 -20.49 -3.04
CA PHE A 160 29.81 -19.85 -2.37
C PHE A 160 30.69 -20.87 -1.65
N LEU A 161 30.08 -21.82 -0.94
CA LEU A 161 30.78 -22.89 -0.23
C LEU A 161 31.58 -23.78 -1.20
N LEU A 162 31.00 -24.17 -2.34
CA LEU A 162 31.69 -24.95 -3.37
C LEU A 162 32.90 -24.19 -3.95
N LEU A 163 32.71 -22.92 -4.28
CA LEU A 163 33.80 -22.08 -4.78
C LEU A 163 34.95 -21.96 -3.77
N THR A 164 34.60 -21.71 -2.50
CA THR A 164 35.60 -21.63 -1.43
C THR A 164 36.33 -22.94 -1.26
N MET A 165 35.61 -24.08 -1.30
CA MET A 165 36.24 -25.42 -1.23
C MET A 165 37.21 -25.65 -2.39
N VAL A 166 36.86 -25.31 -3.62
CA VAL A 166 37.73 -25.43 -4.80
C VAL A 166 39.00 -24.57 -4.65
N VAL A 167 38.86 -23.33 -4.18
CA VAL A 167 39.97 -22.44 -3.94
C VAL A 167 40.90 -23.00 -2.85
N CYS A 168 40.36 -23.47 -1.73
CA CYS A 168 41.13 -24.09 -0.66
C CYS A 168 41.90 -25.34 -1.15
N ILE A 169 41.22 -26.24 -1.89
CA ILE A 169 41.85 -27.44 -2.44
C ILE A 169 43.02 -27.08 -3.38
N ARG A 170 42.81 -26.10 -4.28
CA ARG A 170 43.86 -25.62 -5.17
C ARG A 170 45.04 -25.02 -4.40
N TRP A 171 44.76 -24.23 -3.38
CA TRP A 171 45.76 -23.62 -2.54
C TRP A 171 46.58 -24.68 -1.79
N PHE A 172 45.93 -25.65 -1.16
CA PHE A 172 46.61 -26.76 -0.48
C PHE A 172 47.48 -27.62 -1.44
N ARG A 173 46.96 -27.95 -2.62
CA ARG A 173 47.73 -28.70 -3.62
C ARG A 173 48.97 -27.95 -4.05
N LYS A 174 48.90 -26.63 -4.24
CA LYS A 174 50.03 -25.79 -4.58
C LYS A 174 51.04 -25.72 -3.45
N ALA A 175 50.61 -25.59 -2.21
CA ALA A 175 51.50 -25.55 -1.04
C ALA A 175 52.27 -26.88 -0.84
N VAL A 176 51.60 -28.01 -1.02
CA VAL A 176 52.22 -29.35 -0.94
C VAL A 176 53.23 -29.56 -2.08
N SER A 177 52.94 -29.12 -3.30
CA SER A 177 53.89 -29.21 -4.45
C SER A 177 55.16 -28.39 -4.24
N GLN A 178 55.11 -27.26 -3.56
CA GLN A 178 56.29 -26.41 -3.28
C GLN A 178 57.09 -26.86 -2.06
N GLY A 179 56.51 -27.60 -1.12
CA GLY A 179 57.20 -28.13 0.06
C GLY A 179 57.95 -29.46 -0.17
N GLY A 180 57.84 -30.09 -1.33
CA GLY A 180 58.50 -31.35 -1.69
C GLY A 180 59.81 -31.18 -2.44
N GLU A 181 60.30 -29.94 -2.70
CA GLU A 181 61.57 -29.64 -3.39
C GLU A 181 62.65 -29.08 -2.44
N ALA A 182 62.51 -29.27 -1.13
CA ALA A 182 63.48 -28.82 -0.14
C ALA A 182 64.27 -30.00 0.49
#